data_6afcc321675fb00ac56d939b0a11e5b2
#
_entry.id   6afcc321675fb00ac56d939b0a11e5b2
#
_cell.length_a   1.000
_cell.length_b   1.000
_cell.length_c   1.000
_cell.angle_alpha   90.00
_cell.angle_beta   90.00
_cell.angle_gamma   90.00
#
_symmetry.space_group_name_H-M   'P 1'
#
loop_
_entity.id
_entity.type
_entity.pdbx_description
1 polymer ?
#
loop_
_entity_poly.entity_id
_entity_poly.type
_entity_poly.pdbx_seq_one_letter_code
_entity_poly.pdbx_strand_id
1 'polypeptide(L)'
;MEKQDKLYMSIYNDFYGGLLTDYQSRLISMYYDEDMSLAEIVKECGISPQGVRDALIRAEKTLTTMESKLGLVKKTLEMKRLLLEFEKVATDEQKKEIKQALAILEE
;
A
#
# COMPACT_ATOMS: atom_id res chain seq x y z
N MET A 1 5.71 -2.85 -20.03
CA MET A 1 5.28 -3.21 -18.66
C MET A 1 3.99 -2.50 -18.35
N GLU A 2 2.98 -3.22 -17.94
CA GLU A 2 1.72 -2.62 -17.53
C GLU A 2 1.76 -2.33 -16.04
N LYS A 3 1.16 -1.19 -15.64
CA LYS A 3 0.97 -0.89 -14.22
C LYS A 3 -0.07 -1.83 -13.62
N GLN A 4 0.23 -2.33 -12.45
CA GLN A 4 -0.75 -3.02 -11.63
C GLN A 4 -1.80 -2.01 -11.15
N ASP A 5 -2.86 -2.47 -10.49
CA ASP A 5 -3.86 -1.55 -9.95
C ASP A 5 -3.18 -0.56 -9.01
N LYS A 6 -3.25 0.72 -9.37
CA LYS A 6 -2.56 1.81 -8.67
C LYS A 6 -2.96 1.89 -7.20
N LEU A 7 -4.25 1.78 -6.92
CA LEU A 7 -4.75 1.89 -5.56
C LEU A 7 -4.24 0.75 -4.69
N TYR A 8 -4.31 -0.48 -5.19
CA TYR A 8 -3.87 -1.64 -4.42
C TYR A 8 -2.37 -1.63 -4.17
N MET A 9 -1.56 -1.28 -5.17
CA MET A 9 -0.11 -1.25 -4.99
C MET A 9 0.32 -0.19 -3.98
N SER A 10 -0.31 0.98 -4.02
CA SER A 10 -0.07 2.04 -3.04
C SER A 10 -0.39 1.57 -1.62
N ILE A 11 -1.55 0.94 -1.43
CA ILE A 11 -1.96 0.41 -0.12
C ILE A 11 -1.02 -0.71 0.34
N TYR A 12 -0.65 -1.62 -0.54
CA TYR A 12 0.28 -2.70 -0.21
C TYR A 12 1.63 -2.14 0.23
N ASN A 13 2.13 -1.10 -0.42
CA ASN A 13 3.38 -0.46 -0.03
C ASN A 13 3.26 0.22 1.34
N ASP A 14 2.12 0.81 1.64
CA ASP A 14 1.86 1.39 2.97
C ASP A 14 1.93 0.32 4.07
N PHE A 15 1.37 -0.86 3.82
CA PHE A 15 1.33 -1.96 4.80
C PHE A 15 2.64 -2.75 4.88
N TYR A 16 3.23 -3.06 3.74
CA TYR A 16 4.35 -4.01 3.63
C TYR A 16 5.65 -3.37 3.18
N GLY A 17 5.65 -2.08 2.85
CA GLY A 17 6.83 -1.39 2.34
C GLY A 17 8.05 -1.46 3.26
N GLY A 18 7.82 -1.55 4.57
CA GLY A 18 8.90 -1.72 5.54
C GLY A 18 9.65 -3.05 5.40
N LEU A 19 9.09 -4.01 4.67
CA LEU A 19 9.73 -5.30 4.39
C LEU A 19 10.51 -5.28 3.07
N LEU A 20 10.36 -4.22 2.29
CA LEU A 20 11.15 -3.99 1.08
C LEU A 20 12.42 -3.23 1.44
N THR A 21 13.39 -3.22 0.54
CA THR A 21 14.51 -2.28 0.67
C THR A 21 13.98 -0.86 0.50
N ASP A 22 14.67 0.12 1.06
CA ASP A 22 14.29 1.53 0.91
C ASP A 22 14.17 1.91 -0.57
N TYR A 23 15.11 1.42 -1.39
CA TYR A 23 15.11 1.65 -2.83
C TYR A 23 13.84 1.08 -3.49
N GLN A 24 13.48 -0.17 -3.18
CA GLN A 24 12.30 -0.82 -3.75
C GLN A 24 11.01 -0.09 -3.35
N SER A 25 10.88 0.26 -2.08
CA SER A 25 9.71 0.98 -1.59
C SER A 25 9.60 2.36 -2.26
N ARG A 26 10.72 3.03 -2.45
CA ARG A 26 10.77 4.32 -3.15
C ARG A 26 10.35 4.20 -4.60
N LEU A 27 10.78 3.14 -5.30
CA LEU A 27 10.39 2.91 -6.69
C LEU A 27 8.87 2.71 -6.81
N ILE A 28 8.29 1.93 -5.91
CA ILE A 28 6.83 1.74 -5.88
C ILE A 28 6.13 3.08 -5.68
N SER A 29 6.61 3.89 -4.75
CA SER A 29 6.04 5.22 -4.47
C SER A 29 6.11 6.13 -5.69
N MET A 30 7.25 6.20 -6.36
CA MET A 30 7.41 7.03 -7.56
C MET A 30 6.49 6.58 -8.69
N TYR A 31 6.38 5.28 -8.91
CA TYR A 31 5.60 4.75 -10.02
C TYR A 31 4.09 4.80 -9.76
N TYR A 32 3.65 4.49 -8.55
CA TYR A 32 2.22 4.38 -8.23
C TYR A 32 1.64 5.60 -7.53
N ASP A 33 2.37 6.22 -6.61
CA ASP A 33 1.86 7.40 -5.89
C ASP A 33 2.12 8.70 -6.64
N GLU A 34 3.33 8.86 -7.19
CA GLU A 34 3.73 10.08 -7.91
C GLU A 34 3.43 10.00 -9.40
N ASP A 35 2.95 8.86 -9.85
CA ASP A 35 2.55 8.62 -11.25
C ASP A 35 3.66 8.93 -12.27
N MET A 36 4.91 8.63 -11.89
CA MET A 36 6.05 8.82 -12.77
C MET A 36 6.12 7.72 -13.83
N SER A 37 6.54 8.08 -15.03
CA SER A 37 6.84 7.09 -16.07
C SER A 37 8.14 6.38 -15.76
N LEU A 38 8.37 5.22 -16.41
CA LEU A 38 9.65 4.51 -16.26
C LEU A 38 10.82 5.40 -16.70
N ALA A 39 10.66 6.14 -17.78
CA ALA A 39 11.70 7.06 -18.26
C ALA A 39 12.04 8.14 -17.24
N GLU A 40 11.03 8.70 -16.58
CA GLU A 40 11.24 9.70 -15.53
C GLU A 40 11.96 9.10 -14.32
N ILE A 41 11.60 7.88 -13.93
CA ILE A 41 12.24 7.18 -12.81
C ILE A 41 13.71 6.89 -13.13
N VAL A 42 14.00 6.43 -14.35
CA VAL A 42 15.36 6.18 -14.81
C VAL A 42 16.20 7.45 -14.68
N LYS A 43 15.67 8.57 -15.14
CA LYS A 43 16.33 9.87 -15.08
C LYS A 43 16.61 10.30 -13.63
N GLU A 44 15.62 10.10 -12.76
CA GLU A 44 15.72 10.47 -11.33
C GLU A 44 16.73 9.59 -10.59
N CYS A 45 16.72 8.29 -10.84
CA CYS A 45 17.52 7.31 -10.10
C CYS A 45 18.92 7.09 -10.68
N GLY A 46 19.16 7.46 -11.93
CA GLY A 46 20.45 7.27 -12.58
C GLY A 46 20.79 5.80 -12.86
N ILE A 47 19.78 4.94 -12.95
CA ILE A 47 19.94 3.50 -13.19
C ILE A 47 19.38 3.19 -14.56
N SER A 48 19.82 2.06 -15.16
CA SER A 48 19.35 1.65 -16.48
C SER A 48 17.85 1.38 -16.50
N PRO A 49 17.17 1.55 -17.65
CA PRO A 49 15.76 1.22 -17.79
C PRO A 49 15.43 -0.21 -17.38
N GLN A 50 16.28 -1.16 -17.73
CA GLN A 50 16.09 -2.56 -17.38
C GLN A 50 16.22 -2.76 -15.86
N GLY A 51 17.18 -2.09 -15.23
CA GLY A 51 17.37 -2.17 -13.77
C GLY A 51 16.16 -1.65 -13.00
N VAL A 52 15.60 -0.53 -13.43
CA VAL A 52 14.38 0.04 -12.81
C VAL A 52 13.20 -0.91 -13.00
N ARG A 53 13.00 -1.41 -14.21
CA ARG A 53 11.91 -2.34 -14.51
C ARG A 53 11.98 -3.61 -13.67
N ASP A 54 13.16 -4.22 -13.60
CA ASP A 54 13.37 -5.45 -12.84
C ASP A 54 13.12 -5.22 -11.34
N ALA A 55 13.58 -4.10 -10.80
CA ALA A 55 13.40 -3.77 -9.41
C ALA A 55 11.91 -3.53 -9.08
N LEU A 56 11.19 -2.84 -9.96
CA LEU A 56 9.74 -2.64 -9.80
C LEU A 56 8.98 -3.96 -9.82
N ILE A 57 9.28 -4.84 -10.77
CA ILE A 57 8.62 -6.14 -10.88
C ILE A 57 8.85 -6.97 -9.61
N ARG A 58 10.07 -6.98 -9.09
CA ARG A 58 10.39 -7.70 -7.85
C ARG A 58 9.65 -7.11 -6.65
N ALA A 59 9.62 -5.79 -6.55
CA ALA A 59 8.91 -5.13 -5.45
C ALA A 59 7.40 -5.43 -5.51
N GLU A 60 6.79 -5.31 -6.68
CA GLU A 60 5.38 -5.63 -6.89
C GLU A 60 5.08 -7.08 -6.50
N LYS A 61 5.92 -8.01 -6.93
CA LYS A 61 5.76 -9.42 -6.62
C LYS A 61 5.85 -9.68 -5.12
N THR A 62 6.79 -9.04 -4.44
CA THR A 62 6.95 -9.18 -3.00
C THR A 62 5.69 -8.67 -2.27
N LEU A 63 5.20 -7.48 -2.65
CA LEU A 63 4.00 -6.91 -2.04
C LEU A 63 2.77 -7.80 -2.24
N THR A 64 2.53 -8.27 -3.46
CA THR A 64 1.38 -9.13 -3.75
C THR A 64 1.49 -10.49 -3.06
N THR A 65 2.69 -11.03 -2.95
CA THR A 65 2.93 -12.29 -2.24
C THR A 65 2.66 -12.14 -0.74
N MET A 66 3.10 -11.01 -0.15
CA MET A 66 2.84 -10.73 1.26
C MET A 66 1.35 -10.65 1.55
N GLU A 67 0.61 -9.92 0.73
CA GLU A 67 -0.85 -9.81 0.91
C GLU A 67 -1.54 -11.17 0.69
N SER A 68 -1.11 -11.93 -0.29
CA SER A 68 -1.65 -13.28 -0.55
C SER A 68 -1.48 -14.20 0.66
N LYS A 69 -0.35 -14.08 1.36
CA LYS A 69 -0.06 -14.92 2.52
C LYS A 69 -0.67 -14.40 3.82
N LEU A 70 -0.61 -13.10 4.04
CA LEU A 70 -0.99 -12.49 5.33
C LEU A 70 -2.40 -11.94 5.34
N GLY A 71 -2.86 -11.37 4.24
CA GLY A 71 -4.20 -10.80 4.14
C GLY A 71 -4.45 -9.60 5.05
N LEU A 72 -3.40 -8.88 5.46
CA LEU A 72 -3.54 -7.77 6.41
C LEU A 72 -4.32 -6.60 5.84
N VAL A 73 -4.13 -6.28 4.54
CA VAL A 73 -4.86 -5.20 3.89
C VAL A 73 -6.35 -5.54 3.84
N LYS A 74 -6.67 -6.74 3.36
CA LYS A 74 -8.06 -7.20 3.27
C LYS A 74 -8.75 -7.18 4.62
N LYS A 75 -8.09 -7.71 5.65
CA LYS A 75 -8.64 -7.78 7.01
C LYS A 75 -8.84 -6.38 7.59
N THR A 76 -7.88 -5.50 7.40
CA THR A 76 -7.95 -4.13 7.90
C THR A 76 -9.09 -3.35 7.25
N LEU A 77 -9.20 -3.44 5.91
CA LEU A 77 -10.26 -2.74 5.18
C LEU A 77 -11.64 -3.28 5.57
N GLU A 78 -11.77 -4.58 5.75
CA GLU A 78 -13.03 -5.20 6.18
C GLU A 78 -13.39 -4.76 7.61
N MET A 79 -12.43 -4.71 8.52
CA MET A 79 -12.67 -4.24 9.88
C MET A 79 -13.08 -2.78 9.90
N LYS A 80 -12.42 -1.93 9.10
CA LYS A 80 -12.81 -0.53 8.97
C LYS A 80 -14.25 -0.39 8.47
N ARG A 81 -14.60 -1.18 7.46
CA ARG A 81 -15.95 -1.16 6.91
C ARG A 81 -17.00 -1.47 7.98
N LEU A 82 -16.77 -2.53 8.75
CA LEU A 82 -17.67 -2.95 9.83
C LEU A 82 -17.79 -1.87 10.92
N LEU A 83 -16.67 -1.29 11.32
CA LEU A 83 -16.66 -0.24 12.33
C LEU A 83 -17.42 1.00 11.87
N LEU A 84 -17.25 1.40 10.61
CA LEU A 84 -17.96 2.55 10.05
C LEU A 84 -19.46 2.27 9.93
N GLU A 85 -19.85 1.05 9.59
CA GLU A 85 -21.27 0.65 9.58
C GLU A 85 -21.87 0.70 10.99
N PHE A 86 -21.16 0.20 11.97
CA PHE A 86 -21.59 0.24 13.37
C PHE A 86 -21.72 1.68 13.89
N GLU A 87 -20.82 2.56 13.47
CA GLU A 87 -20.84 3.97 13.88
C GLU A 87 -22.15 4.66 13.56
N LYS A 88 -22.82 4.26 12.48
CA LYS A 88 -24.09 4.86 12.04
C LYS A 88 -25.22 4.66 13.05
N VAL A 89 -25.16 3.61 13.86
CA VAL A 89 -26.20 3.23 14.83
C VAL A 89 -25.70 3.25 16.27
N ALA A 90 -24.48 3.67 16.49
CA ALA A 90 -23.81 3.63 17.78
C ALA A 90 -24.24 4.78 18.70
N THR A 91 -24.19 4.54 20.01
CA THR A 91 -24.34 5.59 21.02
C THR A 91 -23.10 6.48 21.03
N ASP A 92 -23.15 7.62 21.69
CA ASP A 92 -22.01 8.53 21.80
C ASP A 92 -20.80 7.85 22.47
N GLU A 93 -21.04 7.04 23.50
CA GLU A 93 -19.96 6.29 24.15
C GLU A 93 -19.35 5.24 23.24
N GLN A 94 -20.20 4.51 22.50
CA GLN A 94 -19.74 3.51 21.53
C GLN A 94 -18.93 4.16 20.41
N LYS A 95 -19.31 5.36 19.96
CA LYS A 95 -18.57 6.11 18.95
C LYS A 95 -17.15 6.44 19.40
N LYS A 96 -16.94 6.71 20.68
CA LYS A 96 -15.59 6.94 21.22
C LYS A 96 -14.74 5.69 21.09
N GLU A 97 -15.28 4.54 21.43
CA GLU A 97 -14.59 3.25 21.30
C GLU A 97 -14.29 2.91 19.84
N ILE A 98 -15.25 3.17 18.95
CA ILE A 98 -15.07 2.96 17.51
C ILE A 98 -13.93 3.83 16.98
N LYS A 99 -13.86 5.10 17.38
CA LYS A 99 -12.78 6.00 16.98
C LYS A 99 -11.41 5.48 17.44
N GLN A 100 -11.34 4.94 18.66
CA GLN A 100 -10.10 4.35 19.16
C GLN A 100 -9.68 3.14 18.31
N ALA A 101 -10.63 2.28 17.97
CA ALA A 101 -10.36 1.12 17.13
C ALA A 101 -9.88 1.52 15.73
N LEU A 102 -10.54 2.52 15.12
CA LEU A 102 -10.15 3.02 13.80
C LEU A 102 -8.73 3.62 13.83
N ALA A 103 -8.40 4.34 14.90
CA ALA A 103 -7.08 4.94 15.06
C ALA A 103 -5.98 3.86 15.12
N ILE A 104 -6.25 2.75 15.81
CA ILE A 104 -5.31 1.62 15.87
C ILE A 104 -5.06 1.03 14.48
N LEU A 105 -6.12 0.90 13.67
CA LEU A 105 -6.01 0.34 12.33
C LEU A 105 -5.24 1.26 11.36
N GLU A 106 -5.09 2.53 11.70
CA GLU A 106 -4.41 3.51 10.84
C GLU A 106 -2.95 3.78 11.23
N GLU A 107 -2.46 3.11 12.26
CA GLU A 107 -1.06 3.23 12.67
C GLU A 107 -0.07 2.66 11.65
#